data_dc15e95fd89fb5008821eebef181ca07
#
_entry.id   dc15e95fd89fb5008821eebef181ca07
#
_cell.length_a   1.000
_cell.length_b   1.000
_cell.length_c   1.000
_cell.angle_alpha   90.00
_cell.angle_beta   90.00
_cell.angle_gamma   90.00
#
_symmetry.space_group_name_H-M   'P 1'
#
loop_
_entity.id
_entity.type
_entity.pdbx_description
1 polymer ?
#
loop_
_entity_poly.entity_id
_entity_poly.type
_entity_poly.pdbx_seq_one_letter_code
_entity_poly.pdbx_strand_id
1 'polypeptide(L)'
;VYDFGVLGIIFEFVVSDLDILHFEDLAILIDSDEYIDLEFRDYLNQVVTVLEGCFIGFNISRFEEDYTIFFIERFSPELEFEDFLSSYNITSLMFSERGNFSERINMELISSRFSYYKNDGVILNWDNALIVEPSGSTEISDLLEFANAQLLELRYYDHIVDNELAHIQDSISEKGSLSIWKIKKYERLAAKIMQTITELTEITEKIDTSLKVTEDVYYAKVYMEAINLFKVKEWERNIKKKLD
;
A
#
# COMPACT_ATOMS: atom_id res chain seq x y z
N VAL A 1 3.82 -12.66 -5.37
CA VAL A 1 2.46 -13.13 -4.99
C VAL A 1 2.48 -13.41 -3.51
N TYR A 2 1.56 -12.82 -2.78
CA TYR A 2 1.40 -13.03 -1.34
C TYR A 2 0.48 -14.21 -1.06
N ASP A 3 0.71 -14.91 0.05
CA ASP A 3 -0.06 -16.12 0.44
C ASP A 3 -1.55 -15.86 0.62
N PHE A 4 -1.93 -14.63 0.94
CA PHE A 4 -3.33 -14.20 1.08
C PHE A 4 -3.99 -13.80 -0.26
N GLY A 5 -3.31 -13.99 -1.41
CA GLY A 5 -3.91 -13.90 -2.73
C GLY A 5 -3.69 -12.58 -3.47
N VAL A 6 -2.85 -11.69 -2.96
CA VAL A 6 -2.48 -10.45 -3.65
C VAL A 6 -1.29 -10.67 -4.58
N LEU A 7 -1.34 -10.07 -5.77
CA LEU A 7 -0.24 -9.99 -6.72
C LEU A 7 0.35 -8.58 -6.68
N GLY A 8 1.61 -8.44 -6.25
CA GLY A 8 2.40 -7.23 -6.41
C GLY A 8 3.10 -7.22 -7.75
N ILE A 9 3.04 -6.10 -8.47
CA ILE A 9 3.81 -5.82 -9.68
C ILE A 9 4.55 -4.52 -9.45
N ILE A 10 5.87 -4.54 -9.60
CA ILE A 10 6.73 -3.37 -9.39
C ILE A 10 7.33 -2.98 -10.73
N PHE A 11 7.16 -1.71 -11.10
CA PHE A 11 7.89 -1.10 -12.19
C PHE A 11 8.95 -0.17 -11.61
N GLU A 12 10.18 -0.40 -12.00
CA GLU A 12 11.33 0.37 -11.54
C GLU A 12 11.88 1.25 -12.66
N PHE A 13 11.90 2.55 -12.42
CA PHE A 13 12.46 3.56 -13.32
C PHE A 13 13.76 4.08 -12.74
N VAL A 14 14.89 3.54 -13.24
CA VAL A 14 16.21 3.92 -12.75
C VAL A 14 16.72 5.15 -13.51
N VAL A 15 17.05 6.20 -12.77
CA VAL A 15 17.64 7.43 -13.29
C VAL A 15 18.92 7.77 -12.53
N SER A 16 19.85 8.46 -13.19
CA SER A 16 21.10 8.91 -12.57
C SER A 16 21.42 10.36 -12.96
N ASP A 17 22.17 11.04 -12.10
CA ASP A 17 22.64 12.41 -12.33
C ASP A 17 21.51 13.42 -12.61
N LEU A 18 20.34 13.19 -11.98
CA LEU A 18 19.22 14.10 -12.06
C LEU A 18 19.28 15.13 -10.92
N ASP A 19 19.03 16.39 -11.22
CA ASP A 19 18.74 17.36 -10.15
C ASP A 19 17.30 17.21 -9.63
N ILE A 20 17.03 17.75 -8.46
CA ILE A 20 15.74 17.57 -7.78
C ILE A 20 14.55 18.10 -8.58
N LEU A 21 14.73 19.15 -9.38
CA LEU A 21 13.64 19.71 -10.17
C LEU A 21 13.27 18.82 -11.34
N HIS A 22 14.27 18.23 -12.01
CA HIS A 22 14.01 17.22 -13.06
C HIS A 22 13.47 15.92 -12.50
N PHE A 23 13.88 15.56 -11.27
CA PHE A 23 13.29 14.40 -10.58
C PHE A 23 11.81 14.62 -10.26
N GLU A 24 11.45 15.83 -9.79
CA GLU A 24 10.07 16.25 -9.57
C GLU A 24 9.26 16.25 -10.89
N ASP A 25 9.83 16.77 -11.98
CA ASP A 25 9.18 16.75 -13.30
C ASP A 25 8.91 15.32 -13.78
N LEU A 26 9.86 14.42 -13.57
CA LEU A 26 9.72 13.01 -13.92
C LEU A 26 8.64 12.33 -13.07
N ALA A 27 8.59 12.62 -11.76
CA ALA A 27 7.58 12.09 -10.87
C ALA A 27 6.16 12.50 -11.30
N ILE A 28 5.97 13.80 -11.59
CA ILE A 28 4.69 14.33 -12.08
C ILE A 28 4.31 13.71 -13.42
N LEU A 29 5.28 13.51 -14.31
CA LEU A 29 5.04 12.87 -15.60
C LEU A 29 4.57 11.43 -15.44
N ILE A 30 5.26 10.64 -14.60
CA ILE A 30 4.93 9.23 -14.34
C ILE A 30 3.53 9.10 -13.75
N ASP A 31 3.20 9.94 -12.78
CA ASP A 31 1.90 9.92 -12.11
C ASP A 31 0.73 10.33 -13.03
N SER A 32 0.98 11.19 -14.01
CA SER A 32 -0.04 11.70 -14.95
C SER A 32 -0.13 10.93 -16.26
N ASP A 33 0.74 9.93 -16.51
CA ASP A 33 0.86 9.28 -17.81
C ASP A 33 -0.03 8.03 -17.92
N GLU A 34 -1.17 8.19 -18.61
CA GLU A 34 -2.09 7.08 -18.93
C GLU A 34 -1.39 5.90 -19.65
N TYR A 35 -0.25 6.13 -20.31
CA TYR A 35 0.49 5.08 -20.98
C TYR A 35 1.13 4.10 -19.99
N ILE A 36 1.60 4.59 -18.87
CA ILE A 36 2.15 3.75 -17.78
C ILE A 36 1.06 2.83 -17.22
N ASP A 37 -0.14 3.32 -17.02
CA ASP A 37 -1.28 2.51 -16.60
C ASP A 37 -1.61 1.40 -17.60
N LEU A 38 -1.52 1.70 -18.90
CA LEU A 38 -1.74 0.70 -19.95
C LEU A 38 -0.65 -0.38 -19.93
N GLU A 39 0.61 -0.01 -19.74
CA GLU A 39 1.72 -0.95 -19.63
C GLU A 39 1.56 -1.87 -18.41
N PHE A 40 1.14 -1.32 -17.25
CA PHE A 40 0.83 -2.13 -16.07
C PHE A 40 -0.27 -3.15 -16.37
N ARG A 41 -1.35 -2.73 -17.02
CA ARG A 41 -2.48 -3.61 -17.38
C ARG A 41 -2.08 -4.67 -18.39
N ASP A 42 -1.28 -4.32 -19.38
CA ASP A 42 -0.78 -5.27 -20.36
C ASP A 42 0.14 -6.32 -19.72
N TYR A 43 1.02 -5.89 -18.81
CA TYR A 43 1.87 -6.79 -18.07
C TYR A 43 1.05 -7.69 -17.12
N LEU A 44 0.10 -7.13 -16.39
CA LEU A 44 -0.83 -7.89 -15.55
C LEU A 44 -1.53 -8.98 -16.36
N ASN A 45 -2.07 -8.66 -17.53
CA ASN A 45 -2.75 -9.62 -18.40
C ASN A 45 -1.82 -10.77 -18.86
N GLN A 46 -0.54 -10.48 -19.12
CA GLN A 46 0.45 -11.49 -19.45
C GLN A 46 0.71 -12.42 -18.26
N VAL A 47 0.94 -11.86 -17.07
CA VAL A 47 1.15 -12.61 -15.82
C VAL A 47 -0.05 -13.49 -15.52
N VAL A 48 -1.24 -12.95 -15.62
CA VAL A 48 -2.51 -13.63 -15.44
C VAL A 48 -2.65 -14.83 -16.36
N THR A 49 -2.37 -14.65 -17.64
CA THR A 49 -2.44 -15.75 -18.65
C THR A 49 -1.53 -16.92 -18.27
N VAL A 50 -0.37 -16.64 -17.67
CA VAL A 50 0.54 -17.67 -17.18
C VAL A 50 0.02 -18.33 -15.91
N LEU A 51 -0.54 -17.55 -14.99
CA LEU A 51 -0.99 -18.03 -13.67
C LEU A 51 -2.33 -18.75 -13.72
N GLU A 52 -3.21 -18.45 -14.68
CA GLU A 52 -4.55 -19.05 -14.78
C GLU A 52 -4.53 -20.57 -14.78
N GLY A 53 -3.53 -21.19 -15.41
CA GLY A 53 -3.33 -22.63 -15.41
C GLY A 53 -2.79 -23.23 -14.11
N CYS A 54 -2.34 -22.40 -13.17
CA CYS A 54 -1.70 -22.82 -11.92
C CYS A 54 -2.67 -22.85 -10.73
N PHE A 55 -3.82 -22.22 -10.85
CA PHE A 55 -4.77 -22.05 -9.74
C PHE A 55 -6.15 -22.65 -10.06
N ILE A 56 -6.77 -23.27 -9.07
CA ILE A 56 -8.14 -23.77 -9.17
C ILE A 56 -9.10 -22.63 -8.80
N GLY A 57 -10.01 -22.27 -9.73
CA GLY A 57 -10.98 -21.21 -9.48
C GLY A 57 -10.37 -19.80 -9.51
N PHE A 58 -9.32 -19.63 -10.29
CA PHE A 58 -8.66 -18.34 -10.49
C PHE A 58 -9.65 -17.30 -11.02
N ASN A 59 -9.74 -16.18 -10.34
CA ASN A 59 -10.55 -15.04 -10.75
C ASN A 59 -9.82 -13.76 -10.33
N ILE A 60 -9.59 -12.86 -11.28
CA ILE A 60 -8.98 -11.59 -10.98
C ILE A 60 -10.02 -10.62 -10.50
N SER A 61 -9.74 -10.01 -9.38
CA SER A 61 -10.47 -8.85 -8.89
C SER A 61 -10.15 -7.62 -9.75
N ARG A 62 -11.10 -6.68 -9.81
CA ARG A 62 -10.86 -5.36 -10.37
C ARG A 62 -10.32 -4.35 -9.33
N PHE A 63 -10.03 -4.84 -8.13
CA PHE A 63 -9.43 -4.03 -7.08
C PHE A 63 -7.95 -3.91 -7.35
N GLU A 64 -7.49 -2.69 -7.42
CA GLU A 64 -6.11 -2.30 -7.64
C GLU A 64 -5.77 -1.27 -6.56
N GLU A 65 -4.56 -1.32 -6.05
CA GLU A 65 -3.92 -0.32 -5.21
C GLU A 65 -2.57 -0.03 -5.81
N ASP A 66 -2.29 1.22 -6.01
CA ASP A 66 -0.98 1.73 -6.42
C ASP A 66 -0.29 2.40 -5.24
N TYR A 67 1.03 2.39 -5.27
CA TYR A 67 1.85 3.10 -4.31
C TYR A 67 3.18 3.47 -4.97
N THR A 68 3.51 4.76 -4.99
CA THR A 68 4.73 5.24 -5.62
C THR A 68 5.84 5.41 -4.60
N ILE A 69 7.02 4.89 -4.88
CA ILE A 69 8.21 5.07 -4.03
C ILE A 69 9.24 5.89 -4.79
N PHE A 70 9.51 7.08 -4.30
CA PHE A 70 10.61 7.93 -4.73
C PHE A 70 11.86 7.53 -3.97
N PHE A 71 12.79 6.82 -4.62
CA PHE A 71 13.97 6.28 -3.98
C PHE A 71 15.23 7.04 -4.40
N ILE A 72 15.95 7.59 -3.45
CA ILE A 72 17.22 8.32 -3.65
C ILE A 72 18.34 7.55 -2.96
N GLU A 73 19.24 6.96 -3.75
CA GLU A 73 20.40 6.29 -3.19
C GLU A 73 21.47 7.28 -2.69
N ARG A 74 21.70 8.36 -3.44
CA ARG A 74 22.83 9.25 -3.14
C ARG A 74 22.61 10.66 -3.65
N PHE A 75 23.05 11.62 -2.84
CA PHE A 75 23.20 13.01 -3.25
C PHE A 75 24.63 13.28 -3.73
N SER A 76 24.77 14.14 -4.76
CA SER A 76 26.05 14.65 -5.22
C SER A 76 25.98 16.19 -5.36
N PRO A 77 26.66 16.96 -4.48
CA PRO A 77 27.50 16.52 -3.36
C PRO A 77 26.68 15.82 -2.26
N GLU A 78 27.38 15.07 -1.39
CA GLU A 78 26.74 14.41 -0.23
C GLU A 78 26.03 15.43 0.65
N LEU A 79 24.80 15.08 1.08
CA LEU A 79 23.91 15.95 1.84
C LEU A 79 23.25 15.14 2.97
N GLU A 80 23.15 15.71 4.17
CA GLU A 80 22.37 15.12 5.24
C GLU A 80 20.86 15.22 4.93
N PHE A 81 20.08 14.29 5.41
CA PHE A 81 18.65 14.23 5.10
C PHE A 81 17.87 15.47 5.58
N GLU A 82 18.16 15.99 6.77
CA GLU A 82 17.53 17.21 7.29
C GLU A 82 17.96 18.47 6.50
N ASP A 83 19.20 18.51 6.00
CA ASP A 83 19.66 19.59 5.13
C ASP A 83 18.96 19.54 3.76
N PHE A 84 18.74 18.34 3.23
CA PHE A 84 17.92 18.14 2.02
C PHE A 84 16.51 18.69 2.21
N LEU A 85 15.81 18.29 3.28
CA LEU A 85 14.46 18.75 3.59
C LEU A 85 14.37 20.27 3.83
N SER A 86 15.46 20.87 4.36
CA SER A 86 15.53 22.30 4.60
C SER A 86 15.82 23.11 3.33
N SER A 87 16.50 22.49 2.36
CA SER A 87 16.94 23.12 1.13
C SER A 87 15.94 23.00 -0.02
N TYR A 88 15.11 21.97 0.00
CA TYR A 88 14.18 21.66 -1.08
C TYR A 88 12.76 21.46 -0.54
N ASN A 89 11.80 22.02 -1.26
CA ASN A 89 10.39 21.77 -0.97
C ASN A 89 9.96 20.48 -1.69
N ILE A 90 9.89 19.38 -0.93
CA ILE A 90 9.52 18.07 -1.44
C ILE A 90 8.01 17.90 -1.64
N THR A 91 7.19 18.89 -1.27
CA THR A 91 5.73 18.78 -1.31
C THR A 91 5.23 18.58 -2.73
N SER A 92 5.82 19.28 -3.71
CA SER A 92 5.47 19.08 -5.12
C SER A 92 5.78 17.67 -5.61
N LEU A 93 6.90 17.09 -5.18
CA LEU A 93 7.25 15.69 -5.47
C LEU A 93 6.21 14.72 -4.88
N MET A 94 5.89 14.89 -3.58
CA MET A 94 5.01 13.99 -2.85
C MET A 94 3.53 14.10 -3.22
N PHE A 95 3.11 15.21 -3.81
CA PHE A 95 1.74 15.39 -4.31
C PHE A 95 1.65 15.29 -5.84
N SER A 96 2.77 14.99 -6.52
CA SER A 96 2.86 14.94 -7.98
C SER A 96 2.22 16.16 -8.66
N GLU A 97 2.27 17.32 -7.99
CA GLU A 97 1.60 18.54 -8.44
C GLU A 97 2.47 19.78 -8.15
N ARG A 98 2.56 20.66 -9.14
CA ARG A 98 3.19 21.96 -8.94
C ARG A 98 2.20 22.96 -8.36
N GLY A 99 2.49 23.48 -7.17
CA GLY A 99 1.62 24.44 -6.51
C GLY A 99 2.26 25.19 -5.36
N ASN A 100 1.58 26.24 -4.91
CA ASN A 100 1.93 26.95 -3.68
C ASN A 100 1.17 26.31 -2.51
N PHE A 101 1.75 25.24 -1.97
CA PHE A 101 1.17 24.55 -0.82
C PHE A 101 1.24 25.39 0.44
N SER A 102 0.26 25.24 1.32
CA SER A 102 0.27 25.93 2.60
C SER A 102 1.36 25.39 3.52
N GLU A 103 1.88 26.24 4.42
CA GLU A 103 2.83 25.78 5.44
C GLU A 103 2.31 24.61 6.28
N ARG A 104 1.02 24.56 6.49
CA ARG A 104 0.38 23.46 7.22
C ARG A 104 0.54 22.12 6.51
N ILE A 105 0.30 22.07 5.20
CA ILE A 105 0.48 20.84 4.38
C ILE A 105 1.94 20.41 4.41
N ASN A 106 2.86 21.36 4.23
CA ASN A 106 4.29 21.07 4.30
C ASN A 106 4.68 20.48 5.67
N MET A 107 4.17 21.03 6.76
CA MET A 107 4.44 20.53 8.11
C MET A 107 3.82 19.16 8.36
N GLU A 108 2.59 18.93 7.91
CA GLU A 108 1.91 17.63 8.02
C GLU A 108 2.70 16.54 7.29
N LEU A 109 3.14 16.81 6.07
CA LEU A 109 3.94 15.87 5.28
C LEU A 109 5.25 15.48 5.99
N ILE A 110 6.01 16.49 6.45
CA ILE A 110 7.29 16.26 7.12
C ILE A 110 7.10 15.64 8.51
N SER A 111 5.91 15.69 9.09
CA SER A 111 5.65 15.08 10.42
C SER A 111 5.76 13.56 10.44
N SER A 112 5.50 12.90 9.32
CA SER A 112 5.64 11.44 9.15
C SER A 112 7.02 11.05 8.60
N ARG A 113 8.09 11.74 9.08
CA ARG A 113 9.45 11.43 8.70
C ARG A 113 10.16 10.58 9.74
N PHE A 114 11.01 9.69 9.24
CA PHE A 114 11.87 8.81 10.04
C PHE A 114 13.29 8.87 9.50
N SER A 115 14.27 8.78 10.37
CA SER A 115 15.66 8.59 10.02
C SER A 115 16.37 7.75 11.10
N TYR A 116 17.35 6.96 10.70
CA TYR A 116 18.18 6.20 11.61
C TYR A 116 19.57 6.82 11.70
N TYR A 117 20.17 7.15 10.56
CA TYR A 117 21.40 7.93 10.46
C TYR A 117 21.09 9.33 9.97
N LYS A 118 22.13 10.18 9.86
CA LYS A 118 21.98 11.55 9.37
C LYS A 118 21.74 11.65 7.86
N ASN A 119 22.18 10.64 7.13
CA ASN A 119 22.18 10.58 5.68
C ASN A 119 21.10 9.67 5.10
N ASP A 120 20.31 9.02 5.94
CA ASP A 120 19.12 8.26 5.54
C ASP A 120 17.84 8.95 6.00
N GLY A 121 16.73 8.60 5.38
CA GLY A 121 15.43 9.07 5.84
C GLY A 121 14.28 8.60 4.98
N VAL A 122 13.12 8.59 5.59
CA VAL A 122 11.85 8.21 4.96
C VAL A 122 10.78 9.21 5.30
N ILE A 123 10.00 9.59 4.32
CA ILE A 123 8.76 10.32 4.50
C ILE A 123 7.64 9.47 3.91
N LEU A 124 6.61 9.24 4.69
CA LEU A 124 5.46 8.45 4.29
C LEU A 124 4.26 9.37 4.02
N ASN A 125 3.54 9.05 2.96
CA ASN A 125 2.24 9.61 2.65
C ASN A 125 1.27 8.46 2.35
N TRP A 126 -0.01 8.74 2.18
CA TRP A 126 -1.03 7.72 2.03
C TRP A 126 -0.96 6.96 0.68
N ASP A 127 -0.38 7.55 -0.36
CA ASP A 127 -0.26 7.02 -1.72
C ASP A 127 1.20 6.92 -2.22
N ASN A 128 2.15 7.45 -1.46
CA ASN A 128 3.55 7.43 -1.87
C ASN A 128 4.52 7.56 -0.68
N ALA A 129 5.80 7.30 -0.94
CA ALA A 129 6.89 7.54 0.01
C ALA A 129 8.10 8.14 -0.68
N LEU A 130 8.85 8.96 0.04
CA LEU A 130 10.21 9.37 -0.31
C LEU A 130 11.18 8.62 0.61
N ILE A 131 12.11 7.89 0.01
CA ILE A 131 13.14 7.13 0.71
C ILE A 131 14.50 7.66 0.28
N VAL A 132 15.34 8.00 1.25
CA VAL A 132 16.77 8.29 1.04
C VAL A 132 17.54 7.18 1.76
N GLU A 133 18.18 6.28 0.99
CA GLU A 133 18.87 5.11 1.55
C GLU A 133 20.21 4.88 0.84
N PRO A 134 21.31 5.44 1.42
CA PRO A 134 22.63 5.41 0.79
C PRO A 134 23.25 4.01 0.67
N SER A 135 22.77 3.02 1.40
CA SER A 135 23.24 1.63 1.27
C SER A 135 22.60 0.91 0.06
N GLY A 136 21.54 1.47 -0.52
CA GLY A 136 20.74 0.84 -1.55
C GLY A 136 19.85 -0.30 -1.03
N SER A 137 19.63 -0.41 0.29
CA SER A 137 18.73 -1.43 0.87
C SER A 137 17.29 -1.17 0.47
N THR A 138 16.57 -2.21 0.06
CA THR A 138 15.14 -2.17 -0.30
C THR A 138 14.21 -2.54 0.85
N GLU A 139 14.72 -2.80 2.05
CA GLU A 139 13.94 -3.31 3.19
C GLU A 139 12.72 -2.43 3.52
N ILE A 140 12.87 -1.10 3.43
CA ILE A 140 11.74 -0.18 3.66
C ILE A 140 10.72 -0.30 2.52
N SER A 141 11.17 -0.34 1.27
CA SER A 141 10.29 -0.52 0.12
C SER A 141 9.49 -1.82 0.21
N ASP A 142 10.14 -2.92 0.62
CA ASP A 142 9.50 -4.23 0.79
C ASP A 142 8.43 -4.19 1.89
N LEU A 143 8.69 -3.47 2.99
CA LEU A 143 7.71 -3.27 4.07
C LEU A 143 6.50 -2.44 3.63
N LEU A 144 6.72 -1.41 2.81
CA LEU A 144 5.65 -0.57 2.27
C LEU A 144 4.81 -1.33 1.25
N GLU A 145 5.44 -2.09 0.35
CA GLU A 145 4.76 -2.99 -0.58
C GLU A 145 3.86 -3.97 0.18
N PHE A 146 4.39 -4.59 1.24
CA PHE A 146 3.63 -5.52 2.07
C PHE A 146 2.44 -4.86 2.77
N ALA A 147 2.62 -3.65 3.32
CA ALA A 147 1.54 -2.90 3.95
C ALA A 147 0.44 -2.52 2.94
N ASN A 148 0.82 -2.13 1.72
CA ASN A 148 -0.12 -1.83 0.64
C ASN A 148 -0.87 -3.08 0.16
N ALA A 149 -0.20 -4.23 0.08
CA ALA A 149 -0.85 -5.50 -0.24
C ALA A 149 -1.89 -5.90 0.81
N GLN A 150 -1.64 -5.64 2.10
CA GLN A 150 -2.62 -5.85 3.16
C GLN A 150 -3.85 -4.93 3.03
N LEU A 151 -3.62 -3.66 2.68
CA LEU A 151 -4.71 -2.71 2.41
C LEU A 151 -5.60 -3.22 1.28
N LEU A 152 -5.01 -3.63 0.15
CA LEU A 152 -5.75 -4.16 -1.00
C LEU A 152 -6.62 -5.36 -0.62
N GLU A 153 -6.07 -6.31 0.13
CA GLU A 153 -6.81 -7.50 0.57
C GLU A 153 -8.00 -7.14 1.46
N LEU A 154 -7.81 -6.21 2.39
CA LEU A 154 -8.90 -5.77 3.26
C LEU A 154 -9.98 -5.00 2.49
N ARG A 155 -9.62 -4.12 1.56
CA ARG A 155 -10.58 -3.42 0.70
C ARG A 155 -11.37 -4.39 -0.17
N TYR A 156 -10.71 -5.41 -0.70
CA TYR A 156 -11.36 -6.47 -1.45
C TYR A 156 -12.40 -7.22 -0.59
N TYR A 157 -12.06 -7.62 0.63
CA TYR A 157 -13.01 -8.29 1.52
C TYR A 157 -14.14 -7.39 1.98
N ASP A 158 -13.88 -6.13 2.26
CA ASP A 158 -14.91 -5.15 2.61
C ASP A 158 -15.99 -5.10 1.50
N HIS A 159 -15.55 -5.01 0.25
CA HIS A 159 -16.45 -5.03 -0.90
C HIS A 159 -17.22 -6.35 -1.06
N ILE A 160 -16.57 -7.50 -0.87
CA ILE A 160 -17.26 -8.80 -0.93
C ILE A 160 -18.36 -8.88 0.12
N VAL A 161 -18.06 -8.46 1.35
CA VAL A 161 -19.05 -8.46 2.44
C VAL A 161 -20.23 -7.56 2.09
N ASP A 162 -19.98 -6.35 1.60
CA ASP A 162 -21.04 -5.42 1.20
C ASP A 162 -21.94 -6.00 0.10
N ASN A 163 -21.35 -6.63 -0.92
CA ASN A 163 -22.12 -7.27 -1.99
C ASN A 163 -22.99 -8.44 -1.48
N GLU A 164 -22.44 -9.31 -0.64
CA GLU A 164 -23.22 -10.43 -0.10
C GLU A 164 -24.32 -9.96 0.86
N LEU A 165 -24.08 -8.91 1.65
CA LEU A 165 -25.10 -8.30 2.48
C LEU A 165 -26.24 -7.67 1.64
N ALA A 166 -25.92 -6.97 0.55
CA ALA A 166 -26.91 -6.42 -0.37
C ALA A 166 -27.78 -7.55 -0.99
N HIS A 167 -27.14 -8.63 -1.45
CA HIS A 167 -27.87 -9.80 -2.00
C HIS A 167 -28.77 -10.48 -0.96
N ILE A 168 -28.39 -10.50 0.30
CA ILE A 168 -29.22 -11.03 1.38
C ILE A 168 -30.43 -10.11 1.59
N GLN A 169 -30.21 -8.81 1.66
CA GLN A 169 -31.27 -7.81 1.88
C GLN A 169 -32.30 -7.81 0.74
N ASP A 170 -31.86 -7.86 -0.53
CA ASP A 170 -32.74 -7.98 -1.68
C ASP A 170 -33.58 -9.27 -1.62
N SER A 171 -32.97 -10.35 -1.22
CA SER A 171 -33.67 -11.65 -1.10
C SER A 171 -34.73 -11.67 -0.03
N ILE A 172 -34.54 -10.93 1.06
CA ILE A 172 -35.55 -10.75 2.12
C ILE A 172 -36.71 -9.89 1.58
N SER A 173 -36.38 -8.80 0.89
CA SER A 173 -37.36 -7.85 0.37
C SER A 173 -38.28 -8.47 -0.70
N GLU A 174 -37.74 -9.32 -1.59
CA GLU A 174 -38.51 -9.91 -2.69
C GLU A 174 -39.37 -11.11 -2.27
N LYS A 175 -38.89 -11.97 -1.35
CA LYS A 175 -39.50 -13.26 -1.04
C LYS A 175 -40.00 -13.41 0.41
N GLY A 176 -39.79 -12.42 1.23
CA GLY A 176 -40.20 -12.43 2.64
C GLY A 176 -39.48 -13.49 3.52
N SER A 177 -38.58 -14.29 2.95
CA SER A 177 -37.79 -15.24 3.72
C SER A 177 -36.43 -15.55 3.08
N LEU A 178 -35.41 -15.68 3.90
CA LEU A 178 -34.09 -16.16 3.48
C LEU A 178 -34.10 -17.68 3.30
N SER A 179 -33.56 -18.14 2.17
CA SER A 179 -33.26 -19.57 2.02
C SER A 179 -32.13 -19.96 2.97
N ILE A 180 -32.31 -21.06 3.72
CA ILE A 180 -31.30 -21.66 4.61
C ILE A 180 -29.94 -21.86 3.88
N TRP A 181 -29.99 -22.14 2.58
CA TRP A 181 -28.79 -22.31 1.76
C TRP A 181 -27.99 -21.00 1.60
N LYS A 182 -28.66 -19.85 1.47
CA LYS A 182 -28.02 -18.53 1.39
C LYS A 182 -27.38 -18.14 2.72
N ILE A 183 -28.05 -18.42 3.83
CA ILE A 183 -27.49 -18.21 5.17
C ILE A 183 -26.22 -19.03 5.35
N LYS A 184 -26.23 -20.32 5.01
CA LYS A 184 -25.04 -21.17 5.11
C LYS A 184 -23.89 -20.73 4.18
N LYS A 185 -24.21 -20.18 3.01
CA LYS A 185 -23.18 -19.62 2.10
C LYS A 185 -22.52 -18.40 2.74
N TYR A 186 -23.32 -17.50 3.30
CA TYR A 186 -22.82 -16.32 4.01
C TYR A 186 -21.96 -16.70 5.23
N GLU A 187 -22.43 -17.61 6.07
CA GLU A 187 -21.66 -18.08 7.23
C GLU A 187 -20.27 -18.65 6.84
N ARG A 188 -20.20 -19.39 5.75
CA ARG A 188 -18.92 -19.93 5.26
C ARG A 188 -17.99 -18.81 4.74
N LEU A 189 -18.55 -17.86 4.02
CA LEU A 189 -17.81 -16.71 3.52
C LEU A 189 -17.30 -15.85 4.69
N ALA A 190 -18.16 -15.55 5.65
CA ALA A 190 -17.81 -14.80 6.86
C ALA A 190 -16.69 -15.50 7.64
N ALA A 191 -16.79 -16.81 7.83
CA ALA A 191 -15.76 -17.60 8.51
C ALA A 191 -14.40 -17.52 7.77
N LYS A 192 -14.42 -17.63 6.43
CA LYS A 192 -13.20 -17.51 5.62
C LYS A 192 -12.56 -16.12 5.75
N ILE A 193 -13.36 -15.07 5.63
CA ILE A 193 -12.87 -13.68 5.74
C ILE A 193 -12.31 -13.42 7.14
N MET A 194 -13.01 -13.87 8.19
CA MET A 194 -12.51 -13.77 9.57
C MET A 194 -11.19 -14.49 9.78
N GLN A 195 -11.02 -15.67 9.16
CA GLN A 195 -9.75 -16.40 9.21
C GLN A 195 -8.63 -15.58 8.55
N THR A 196 -8.84 -15.05 7.34
CA THR A 196 -7.83 -14.24 6.65
C THR A 196 -7.48 -12.98 7.43
N ILE A 197 -8.47 -12.28 8.00
CA ILE A 197 -8.20 -11.10 8.85
C ILE A 197 -7.36 -11.49 10.07
N THR A 198 -7.63 -12.65 10.66
CA THR A 198 -6.84 -13.14 11.79
C THR A 198 -5.40 -13.42 11.38
N GLU A 199 -5.20 -14.08 10.24
CA GLU A 199 -3.88 -14.36 9.68
C GLU A 199 -3.09 -13.07 9.38
N LEU A 200 -3.72 -12.07 8.75
CA LEU A 200 -3.10 -10.77 8.49
C LEU A 200 -2.73 -10.04 9.80
N THR A 201 -3.62 -10.07 10.78
CA THR A 201 -3.35 -9.46 12.10
C THR A 201 -2.15 -10.13 12.77
N GLU A 202 -2.09 -11.47 12.77
CA GLU A 202 -0.97 -12.23 13.34
C GLU A 202 0.35 -11.94 12.63
N ILE A 203 0.35 -11.80 11.30
CA ILE A 203 1.54 -11.46 10.53
C ILE A 203 2.01 -10.05 10.91
N THR A 204 1.11 -9.08 10.98
CA THR A 204 1.43 -7.70 11.38
C THR A 204 2.06 -7.67 12.78
N GLU A 205 1.48 -8.41 13.74
CA GLU A 205 2.02 -8.51 15.10
C GLU A 205 3.39 -9.20 15.15
N LYS A 206 3.59 -10.23 14.33
CA LYS A 206 4.89 -10.92 14.24
C LYS A 206 5.96 -10.01 13.66
N ILE A 207 5.68 -9.25 12.61
CA ILE A 207 6.61 -8.28 12.03
C ILE A 207 6.99 -7.23 13.08
N ASP A 208 6.01 -6.58 13.70
CA ASP A 208 6.24 -5.57 14.74
C ASP A 208 7.09 -6.14 15.90
N THR A 209 6.78 -7.35 16.35
CA THR A 209 7.52 -8.00 17.44
C THR A 209 8.93 -8.41 17.02
N SER A 210 9.09 -8.98 15.82
CA SER A 210 10.40 -9.43 15.32
C SER A 210 11.35 -8.26 15.13
N LEU A 211 10.88 -7.17 14.56
CA LEU A 211 11.67 -5.96 14.36
C LEU A 211 12.09 -5.32 15.71
N LYS A 212 11.24 -5.39 16.74
CA LYS A 212 11.57 -4.90 18.08
C LYS A 212 12.62 -5.76 18.80
N VAL A 213 12.63 -7.07 18.55
CA VAL A 213 13.58 -8.00 19.18
C VAL A 213 14.96 -7.93 18.53
N THR A 214 15.05 -7.65 17.24
CA THR A 214 16.31 -7.54 16.48
C THR A 214 16.98 -6.17 16.57
N GLU A 215 16.51 -5.29 17.43
CA GLU A 215 16.93 -3.88 17.53
C GLU A 215 16.56 -3.02 16.30
N ASP A 216 15.85 -3.57 15.33
CA ASP A 216 15.37 -2.85 14.14
C ASP A 216 14.10 -2.05 14.43
N VAL A 217 14.13 -1.32 15.53
CA VAL A 217 13.02 -0.46 16.00
C VAL A 217 12.66 0.59 14.93
N TYR A 218 13.62 0.97 14.10
CA TYR A 218 13.42 1.90 13.02
C TYR A 218 12.44 1.36 11.98
N TYR A 219 12.71 0.18 11.43
CA TYR A 219 11.82 -0.49 10.45
C TYR A 219 10.43 -0.78 11.03
N ALA A 220 10.37 -1.19 12.30
CA ALA A 220 9.09 -1.38 12.99
C ALA A 220 8.26 -0.08 13.02
N LYS A 221 8.88 1.07 13.31
CA LYS A 221 8.20 2.36 13.32
C LYS A 221 7.69 2.75 11.95
N VAL A 222 8.53 2.61 10.90
CA VAL A 222 8.15 2.90 9.52
C VAL A 222 6.96 2.04 9.09
N TYR A 223 7.02 0.72 9.32
CA TYR A 223 5.95 -0.19 9.00
C TYR A 223 4.64 0.12 9.74
N MET A 224 4.73 0.36 11.05
CA MET A 224 3.53 0.70 11.85
C MET A 224 2.91 2.03 11.45
N GLU A 225 3.73 2.99 11.01
CA GLU A 225 3.19 4.24 10.45
C GLU A 225 2.48 4.00 9.12
N ALA A 226 3.04 3.18 8.22
CA ALA A 226 2.36 2.79 6.98
C ALA A 226 1.01 2.12 7.27
N ILE A 227 0.96 1.16 8.21
CA ILE A 227 -0.28 0.51 8.67
C ILE A 227 -1.30 1.52 9.21
N ASN A 228 -0.84 2.57 9.90
CA ASN A 228 -1.71 3.63 10.41
C ASN A 228 -2.21 4.54 9.28
N LEU A 229 -1.34 4.98 8.37
CA LEU A 229 -1.70 5.81 7.20
C LEU A 229 -2.70 5.10 6.29
N PHE A 230 -2.50 3.83 6.02
CA PHE A 230 -3.40 3.00 5.22
C PHE A 230 -4.67 2.58 5.98
N LYS A 231 -4.78 2.93 7.27
CA LYS A 231 -5.92 2.62 8.13
C LYS A 231 -6.27 1.12 8.18
N VAL A 232 -5.27 0.26 8.07
CA VAL A 232 -5.42 -1.20 8.02
C VAL A 232 -6.30 -1.71 9.19
N LYS A 233 -6.01 -1.26 10.42
CA LYS A 233 -6.80 -1.63 11.61
C LYS A 233 -8.25 -1.11 11.60
N GLU A 234 -8.52 -0.01 10.90
CA GLU A 234 -9.89 0.50 10.73
C GLU A 234 -10.67 -0.36 9.75
N TRP A 235 -10.05 -0.75 8.63
CA TRP A 235 -10.62 -1.69 7.68
C TRP A 235 -10.96 -3.03 8.32
N GLU A 236 -10.03 -3.64 9.05
CA GLU A 236 -10.27 -4.87 9.81
C GLU A 236 -11.49 -4.75 10.73
N ARG A 237 -11.54 -3.66 11.51
CA ARG A 237 -12.63 -3.41 12.45
C ARG A 237 -13.97 -3.25 11.74
N ASN A 238 -14.00 -2.54 10.61
CA ASN A 238 -15.21 -2.32 9.84
C ASN A 238 -15.74 -3.63 9.24
N ILE A 239 -14.85 -4.45 8.68
CA ILE A 239 -15.23 -5.76 8.14
C ILE A 239 -15.77 -6.66 9.27
N LYS A 240 -15.06 -6.78 10.39
CA LYS A 240 -15.53 -7.56 11.57
C LYS A 240 -16.93 -7.13 11.99
N LYS A 241 -17.17 -5.82 12.09
CA LYS A 241 -18.48 -5.26 12.47
C LYS A 241 -19.60 -5.57 11.46
N LYS A 242 -19.27 -5.71 10.16
CA LYS A 242 -20.24 -6.09 9.14
C LYS A 242 -20.56 -7.59 9.17
N LEU A 243 -19.62 -8.40 9.65
CA LEU A 243 -19.77 -9.86 9.73
C LEU A 243 -20.53 -10.33 10.99
N ASP A 244 -20.53 -9.52 12.09
CA ASP A 244 -21.28 -9.75 13.32
C ASP A 244 -22.79 -9.49 13.12
#